data_3c75745f58f2d5f0ce562704bc389f07
#
_entry.id   3c75745f58f2d5f0ce562704bc389f07
#
_cell.length_a   1.000
_cell.length_b   1.000
_cell.length_c   1.000
_cell.angle_alpha   90.00
_cell.angle_beta   90.00
_cell.angle_gamma   90.00
#
_symmetry.space_group_name_H-M   'P 1'
#
loop_
_entity.id
_entity.type
_entity.pdbx_description
1 polymer ?
#
loop_
_entity_poly.entity_id
_entity_poly.type
_entity_poly.pdbx_seq_one_letter_code
_entity_poly.pdbx_strand_id
1 'polypeptide(L)'
;MAVRHRLIQATPEAVWDVLADGDLYVEWVVGPSEVTPRTGQWPQVGATIAYEVRLGPLRLHNETVVRHCVQGSELELEAKAGALGTARIAIELRPWGEQCLVIVDEHPLRGPGGLVHNVGVEALIQIRHRAMLARLAKLCESETRPQSQSQSQSRSRSGDRGRRPGPSGAAGSVTHRPGTGRA
;
A
#
# COMPACT_ATOMS: atom_id res chain seq x y z
N MET A 1 10.12 22.03 -12.34
CA MET A 1 10.69 20.67 -12.43
C MET A 1 10.97 20.18 -11.03
N ALA A 2 10.27 19.17 -10.56
CA ALA A 2 10.40 18.71 -9.20
C ALA A 2 10.61 17.18 -9.18
N VAL A 3 11.85 16.75 -8.91
CA VAL A 3 12.21 15.35 -8.71
C VAL A 3 12.26 15.05 -7.22
N ARG A 4 11.62 13.98 -6.80
CA ARG A 4 11.64 13.47 -5.43
C ARG A 4 11.87 11.97 -5.46
N HIS A 5 12.52 11.47 -4.42
CA HIS A 5 12.73 10.05 -4.23
C HIS A 5 12.50 9.66 -2.78
N ARG A 6 12.14 8.41 -2.60
CA ARG A 6 11.94 7.79 -1.28
C ARG A 6 12.27 6.31 -1.35
N LEU A 7 13.03 5.82 -0.38
CA LEU A 7 13.21 4.40 -0.16
C LEU A 7 12.02 3.89 0.67
N ILE A 8 11.33 2.89 0.14
CA ILE A 8 10.16 2.24 0.77
C ILE A 8 10.59 0.85 1.24
N GLN A 9 10.20 0.49 2.46
CA GLN A 9 10.51 -0.80 3.10
C GLN A 9 9.57 -1.91 2.59
N ALA A 10 9.50 -2.05 1.26
CA ALA A 10 8.73 -3.05 0.55
C ALA A 10 9.42 -3.36 -0.77
N THR A 11 9.18 -4.55 -1.34
CA THR A 11 9.76 -4.93 -2.65
C THR A 11 9.16 -4.09 -3.78
N PRO A 12 9.84 -3.97 -4.94
CA PRO A 12 9.28 -3.27 -6.10
C PRO A 12 7.92 -3.82 -6.53
N GLU A 13 7.71 -5.13 -6.42
CA GLU A 13 6.45 -5.79 -6.75
C GLU A 13 5.32 -5.31 -5.82
N ALA A 14 5.55 -5.27 -4.51
CA ALA A 14 4.57 -4.80 -3.53
C ALA A 14 4.22 -3.30 -3.75
N VAL A 15 5.21 -2.47 -4.11
CA VAL A 15 4.96 -1.07 -4.45
C VAL A 15 4.17 -0.97 -5.75
N TRP A 16 4.49 -1.82 -6.74
CA TRP A 16 3.77 -1.85 -8.01
C TRP A 16 2.30 -2.26 -7.83
N ASP A 17 2.02 -3.26 -7.01
CA ASP A 17 0.65 -3.73 -6.73
C ASP A 17 -0.22 -2.59 -6.20
N VAL A 18 0.31 -1.75 -5.31
CA VAL A 18 -0.39 -0.55 -4.81
C VAL A 18 -0.60 0.48 -5.92
N LEU A 19 0.40 0.73 -6.79
CA LEU A 19 0.27 1.69 -7.90
C LEU A 19 -0.68 1.19 -8.98
N ALA A 20 -0.70 -0.12 -9.22
CA ALA A 20 -1.55 -0.77 -10.22
C ALA A 20 -3.00 -0.94 -9.76
N ASP A 21 -3.28 -0.79 -8.47
CA ASP A 21 -4.64 -0.74 -7.94
C ASP A 21 -5.20 0.68 -8.02
N GLY A 22 -6.07 0.90 -8.98
CA GLY A 22 -6.70 2.21 -9.14
C GLY A 22 -7.71 2.54 -8.03
N ASP A 23 -8.17 1.61 -7.19
CA ASP A 23 -9.02 1.90 -6.04
C ASP A 23 -8.19 2.54 -4.93
N LEU A 24 -6.91 2.20 -4.84
CA LEU A 24 -5.96 2.79 -3.92
C LEU A 24 -5.45 4.17 -4.38
N TYR A 25 -5.79 4.63 -5.59
CA TYR A 25 -5.30 5.89 -6.14
C TYR A 25 -5.51 7.08 -5.19
N VAL A 26 -6.69 7.20 -4.56
CA VAL A 26 -7.01 8.29 -3.62
C VAL A 26 -6.28 8.19 -2.28
N GLU A 27 -5.82 7.01 -1.93
CA GLU A 27 -5.14 6.76 -0.67
C GLU A 27 -3.71 7.34 -0.69
N TRP A 28 -3.02 7.23 -1.83
CA TRP A 28 -1.66 7.73 -1.96
C TRP A 28 -1.54 9.07 -2.66
N VAL A 29 -2.45 9.43 -3.59
CA VAL A 29 -2.44 10.75 -4.23
C VAL A 29 -3.02 11.81 -3.30
N VAL A 30 -2.35 12.94 -3.20
CA VAL A 30 -2.81 14.06 -2.38
C VAL A 30 -3.73 14.98 -3.18
N GLY A 31 -4.93 15.22 -2.65
CA GLY A 31 -5.91 16.15 -3.23
C GLY A 31 -7.24 15.52 -3.61
N PRO A 32 -7.31 14.33 -4.24
CA PRO A 32 -8.57 13.67 -4.50
C PRO A 32 -9.38 13.44 -3.21
N SER A 33 -10.67 13.75 -3.27
CA SER A 33 -11.61 13.47 -2.19
C SER A 33 -12.57 12.34 -2.54
N GLU A 34 -12.74 12.08 -3.84
CA GLU A 34 -13.69 11.09 -4.36
C GLU A 34 -13.23 10.67 -5.76
N VAL A 35 -13.28 9.37 -6.05
CA VAL A 35 -12.99 8.82 -7.38
C VAL A 35 -14.30 8.59 -8.10
N THR A 36 -14.41 9.07 -9.31
CA THR A 36 -15.49 8.76 -10.24
C THR A 36 -15.09 7.61 -11.17
N PRO A 37 -16.05 7.00 -11.90
CA PRO A 37 -15.80 5.82 -12.71
C PRO A 37 -14.59 5.96 -13.63
N ARG A 38 -13.77 4.93 -13.68
CA ARG A 38 -12.61 4.79 -14.55
C ARG A 38 -13.04 4.36 -15.94
N THR A 39 -12.35 4.86 -16.95
CA THR A 39 -12.41 4.30 -18.30
C THR A 39 -11.13 3.53 -18.59
N GLY A 40 -11.26 2.39 -19.26
CA GLY A 40 -10.15 1.50 -19.55
C GLY A 40 -9.75 0.62 -18.35
N GLN A 41 -8.72 -0.15 -18.55
CA GLN A 41 -8.17 -1.07 -17.55
C GLN A 41 -6.89 -0.46 -16.95
N TRP A 42 -7.01 0.08 -15.74
CA TRP A 42 -5.86 0.65 -15.02
C TRP A 42 -4.87 -0.46 -14.64
N PRO A 43 -3.54 -0.25 -14.80
CA PRO A 43 -2.83 0.96 -15.25
C PRO A 43 -2.42 0.92 -16.74
N GLN A 44 -3.21 0.32 -17.62
CA GLN A 44 -2.88 0.27 -19.05
C GLN A 44 -2.88 1.67 -19.69
N VAL A 45 -2.05 1.86 -20.71
CA VAL A 45 -1.98 3.12 -21.46
C VAL A 45 -3.36 3.50 -22.00
N GLY A 46 -3.74 4.76 -21.78
CA GLY A 46 -5.06 5.29 -22.13
C GLY A 46 -6.13 5.12 -21.06
N ALA A 47 -5.90 4.31 -20.02
CA ALA A 47 -6.81 4.22 -18.89
C ALA A 47 -6.88 5.55 -18.14
N THR A 48 -8.06 5.88 -17.58
CA THR A 48 -8.30 7.14 -16.90
C THR A 48 -8.90 6.93 -15.51
N ILE A 49 -8.55 7.81 -14.60
CA ILE A 49 -9.20 7.98 -13.30
C ILE A 49 -9.66 9.43 -13.22
N ALA A 50 -10.97 9.65 -13.08
CA ALA A 50 -11.53 10.96 -12.80
C ALA A 50 -11.77 11.12 -11.30
N TYR A 51 -11.54 12.31 -10.77
CA TYR A 51 -11.66 12.59 -9.35
C TYR A 51 -12.01 14.06 -9.08
N GLU A 52 -12.58 14.31 -7.90
CA GLU A 52 -12.87 15.66 -7.42
C GLU A 52 -11.80 16.12 -6.42
N VAL A 53 -11.34 17.34 -6.58
CA VAL A 53 -10.50 18.04 -5.60
C VAL A 53 -11.28 19.19 -5.01
N ARG A 54 -11.35 19.25 -3.68
CA ARG A 54 -12.03 20.31 -2.93
C ARG A 54 -11.03 21.34 -2.40
N LEU A 55 -11.19 22.59 -2.80
CA LEU A 55 -10.43 23.73 -2.30
C LEU A 55 -11.40 24.71 -1.63
N GLY A 56 -11.68 24.52 -0.35
CA GLY A 56 -12.72 25.26 0.36
C GLY A 56 -14.09 25.02 -0.28
N PRO A 57 -14.81 26.05 -0.74
CA PRO A 57 -16.10 25.91 -1.41
C PRO A 57 -15.98 25.48 -2.88
N LEU A 58 -14.78 25.50 -3.45
CA LEU A 58 -14.54 25.19 -4.87
C LEU A 58 -14.36 23.70 -5.06
N ARG A 59 -15.10 23.14 -6.04
CA ARG A 59 -14.95 21.74 -6.51
C ARG A 59 -14.31 21.75 -7.89
N LEU A 60 -13.20 21.06 -8.03
CA LEU A 60 -12.46 20.93 -9.28
C LEU A 60 -12.56 19.48 -9.74
N HIS A 61 -13.13 19.27 -10.93
CA HIS A 61 -13.14 17.96 -11.57
C HIS A 61 -11.83 17.79 -12.33
N ASN A 62 -11.08 16.80 -11.96
CA ASN A 62 -9.78 16.49 -12.52
C ASN A 62 -9.78 15.08 -13.11
N GLU A 63 -8.83 14.82 -13.98
CA GLU A 63 -8.63 13.52 -14.63
C GLU A 63 -7.15 13.20 -14.68
N THR A 64 -6.81 11.94 -14.42
CA THR A 64 -5.47 11.42 -14.68
C THR A 64 -5.54 10.33 -15.74
N VAL A 65 -4.68 10.43 -16.74
CA VAL A 65 -4.58 9.48 -17.87
C VAL A 65 -3.22 8.80 -17.83
N VAL A 66 -3.19 7.48 -18.00
CA VAL A 66 -1.93 6.73 -18.15
C VAL A 66 -1.37 6.99 -19.54
N ARG A 67 -0.13 7.49 -19.61
CA ARG A 67 0.58 7.79 -20.86
C ARG A 67 1.66 6.78 -21.21
N HIS A 68 2.28 6.19 -20.20
CA HIS A 68 3.26 5.14 -20.35
C HIS A 68 3.16 4.19 -19.15
N CYS A 69 3.38 2.90 -19.40
CA CYS A 69 3.35 1.88 -18.35
C CYS A 69 4.30 0.74 -18.74
N VAL A 70 5.31 0.52 -17.91
CA VAL A 70 6.13 -0.70 -17.91
C VAL A 70 5.86 -1.42 -16.61
N GLN A 71 5.20 -2.56 -16.70
CA GLN A 71 4.77 -3.32 -15.53
C GLN A 71 5.93 -3.57 -14.57
N GLY A 72 5.73 -3.24 -13.29
CA GLY A 72 6.71 -3.44 -12.23
C GLY A 72 7.79 -2.38 -12.13
N SER A 73 7.91 -1.43 -13.06
CA SER A 73 9.03 -0.47 -13.07
C SER A 73 8.68 0.98 -13.37
N GLU A 74 7.75 1.26 -14.30
CA GLU A 74 7.48 2.62 -14.73
C GLU A 74 6.00 2.89 -14.92
N LEU A 75 5.54 4.03 -14.42
CA LEU A 75 4.19 4.53 -14.62
C LEU A 75 4.23 6.03 -14.90
N GLU A 76 3.83 6.43 -16.12
CA GLU A 76 3.72 7.84 -16.48
C GLU A 76 2.26 8.26 -16.58
N LEU A 77 1.92 9.31 -15.88
CA LEU A 77 0.58 9.86 -15.76
C LEU A 77 0.54 11.28 -16.29
N GLU A 78 -0.54 11.65 -16.95
CA GLU A 78 -0.90 13.04 -17.24
C GLU A 78 -2.08 13.44 -16.37
N ALA A 79 -1.83 14.31 -15.40
CA ALA A 79 -2.87 14.89 -14.56
C ALA A 79 -3.42 16.15 -15.23
N LYS A 80 -4.74 16.18 -15.47
CA LYS A 80 -5.48 17.30 -16.04
C LYS A 80 -6.28 17.98 -14.94
N ALA A 81 -5.93 19.23 -14.63
CA ALA A 81 -6.54 20.01 -13.56
C ALA A 81 -7.39 21.17 -14.12
N GLY A 82 -8.12 20.93 -15.20
CA GLY A 82 -9.00 21.90 -15.84
C GLY A 82 -8.26 23.21 -16.21
N ALA A 83 -8.77 24.33 -15.70
CA ALA A 83 -8.19 25.65 -15.93
C ALA A 83 -6.80 25.86 -15.32
N LEU A 84 -6.39 25.01 -14.36
CA LEU A 84 -5.06 25.07 -13.75
C LEU A 84 -3.97 24.45 -14.64
N GLY A 85 -4.37 23.70 -15.68
CA GLY A 85 -3.48 23.14 -16.67
C GLY A 85 -3.29 21.63 -16.54
N THR A 86 -2.17 21.15 -17.11
CA THR A 86 -1.80 19.73 -17.11
C THR A 86 -0.37 19.54 -16.63
N ALA A 87 -0.13 18.43 -15.94
CA ALA A 87 1.18 18.02 -15.50
C ALA A 87 1.47 16.57 -15.87
N ARG A 88 2.70 16.29 -16.26
CA ARG A 88 3.25 14.95 -16.42
C ARG A 88 3.84 14.52 -15.08
N ILE A 89 3.48 13.32 -14.64
CA ILE A 89 4.01 12.69 -13.43
C ILE A 89 4.61 11.36 -13.84
N ALA A 90 5.92 11.22 -13.78
CA ALA A 90 6.62 9.97 -14.02
C ALA A 90 7.00 9.35 -12.67
N ILE A 91 6.68 8.08 -12.50
CA ILE A 91 7.01 7.27 -11.33
C ILE A 91 7.90 6.13 -11.81
N GLU A 92 9.09 6.03 -11.24
CA GLU A 92 10.05 4.97 -11.52
C GLU A 92 10.32 4.17 -10.24
N LEU A 93 10.33 2.84 -10.35
CA LEU A 93 10.63 1.90 -9.29
C LEU A 93 12.00 1.26 -9.56
N ARG A 94 12.91 1.41 -8.62
CA ARG A 94 14.24 0.79 -8.69
C ARG A 94 14.44 -0.17 -7.53
N PRO A 95 14.82 -1.42 -7.78
CA PRO A 95 15.18 -2.37 -6.73
C PRO A 95 16.36 -1.86 -5.91
N TRP A 96 16.27 -1.98 -4.56
CA TRP A 96 17.33 -1.65 -3.64
C TRP A 96 17.43 -2.71 -2.52
N GLY A 97 18.01 -3.86 -2.84
CA GLY A 97 17.94 -5.05 -2.00
C GLY A 97 16.48 -5.54 -1.87
N GLU A 98 16.02 -5.72 -0.64
CA GLU A 98 14.62 -6.07 -0.32
C GLU A 98 13.69 -4.85 -0.28
N GLN A 99 14.17 -3.70 -0.73
CA GLN A 99 13.46 -2.42 -0.69
C GLN A 99 13.26 -1.86 -2.09
N CYS A 100 12.42 -0.85 -2.22
CA CYS A 100 12.17 -0.16 -3.47
C CYS A 100 12.52 1.33 -3.35
N LEU A 101 13.40 1.82 -4.22
CA LEU A 101 13.62 3.25 -4.40
C LEU A 101 12.58 3.78 -5.39
N VAL A 102 11.62 4.56 -4.91
CA VAL A 102 10.61 5.22 -5.73
C VAL A 102 11.09 6.62 -6.09
N ILE A 103 11.12 6.93 -7.38
CA ILE A 103 11.48 8.23 -7.93
C ILE A 103 10.24 8.82 -8.59
N VAL A 104 9.87 10.04 -8.24
CA VAL A 104 8.76 10.78 -8.84
C VAL A 104 9.29 12.06 -9.45
N ASP A 105 8.99 12.26 -10.73
CA ASP A 105 9.34 13.45 -11.50
C ASP A 105 8.07 14.11 -12.05
N GLU A 106 7.83 15.37 -11.69
CA GLU A 106 6.67 16.13 -12.15
C GLU A 106 7.08 17.33 -13.00
N HIS A 107 6.50 17.41 -14.18
CA HIS A 107 6.67 18.50 -15.11
C HIS A 107 5.33 19.12 -15.49
N PRO A 108 5.14 20.45 -15.30
CA PRO A 108 3.99 21.14 -15.86
C PRO A 108 4.07 21.11 -17.40
N LEU A 109 2.98 20.68 -18.05
CA LEU A 109 2.89 20.64 -19.52
C LEU A 109 2.20 21.87 -20.10
N ARG A 110 1.07 22.27 -19.50
CA ARG A 110 0.24 23.39 -19.97
C ARG A 110 -0.44 24.08 -18.81
N GLY A 111 -0.77 25.38 -19.00
CA GLY A 111 -1.58 26.18 -18.07
C GLY A 111 -0.78 27.30 -17.41
N PRO A 112 -1.45 28.16 -16.61
CA PRO A 112 -0.81 29.27 -15.91
C PRO A 112 0.27 28.81 -14.91
N GLY A 113 0.21 27.56 -14.42
CA GLY A 113 1.25 26.96 -13.58
C GLY A 113 2.60 26.79 -14.28
N GLY A 114 2.63 26.71 -15.62
CA GLY A 114 3.87 26.66 -16.42
C GLY A 114 4.50 28.03 -16.67
N LEU A 115 3.70 29.11 -16.55
CA LEU A 115 4.14 30.49 -16.78
C LEU A 115 4.51 31.22 -15.47
N VAL A 116 3.97 30.79 -14.33
CA VAL A 116 4.26 31.38 -13.04
C VAL A 116 5.34 30.59 -12.34
N HIS A 117 6.60 30.90 -12.62
CA HIS A 117 7.74 30.52 -11.78
C HIS A 117 7.62 31.25 -10.42
N ASN A 118 6.63 30.87 -9.64
CA ASN A 118 6.45 31.40 -8.30
C ASN A 118 6.99 30.36 -7.30
N VAL A 119 7.96 30.78 -6.49
CA VAL A 119 8.56 29.97 -5.42
C VAL A 119 7.51 29.30 -4.53
N GLY A 120 6.33 29.94 -4.36
CA GLY A 120 5.22 29.38 -3.59
C GLY A 120 4.56 28.16 -4.25
N VAL A 121 4.38 28.18 -5.57
CA VAL A 121 3.80 27.05 -6.33
C VAL A 121 4.76 25.85 -6.31
N GLU A 122 6.05 26.08 -6.50
CA GLU A 122 7.06 25.04 -6.45
C GLU A 122 7.15 24.41 -5.05
N ALA A 123 7.11 25.22 -3.99
CA ALA A 123 7.07 24.73 -2.61
C ALA A 123 5.82 23.87 -2.34
N LEU A 124 4.65 24.28 -2.85
CA LEU A 124 3.41 23.51 -2.70
C LEU A 124 3.47 22.15 -3.40
N ILE A 125 3.99 22.11 -4.63
CA ILE A 125 4.21 20.86 -5.37
C ILE A 125 5.16 19.95 -4.59
N GLN A 126 6.23 20.48 -4.04
CA GLN A 126 7.20 19.71 -3.26
C GLN A 126 6.61 19.13 -1.97
N ILE A 127 5.75 19.89 -1.27
CA ILE A 127 5.03 19.42 -0.07
C ILE A 127 4.06 18.28 -0.46
N ARG A 128 3.34 18.46 -1.57
CA ARG A 128 2.42 17.45 -2.10
C ARG A 128 3.13 16.15 -2.42
N HIS A 129 4.29 16.18 -3.09
CA HIS A 129 5.08 14.99 -3.41
C HIS A 129 5.59 14.27 -2.17
N ARG A 130 6.06 15.01 -1.16
CA ARG A 130 6.47 14.40 0.12
C ARG A 130 5.32 13.66 0.79
N ALA A 131 4.14 14.28 0.82
CA ALA A 131 2.96 13.68 1.41
C ALA A 131 2.48 12.45 0.59
N MET A 132 2.52 12.52 -0.74
CA MET A 132 2.19 11.43 -1.65
C MET A 132 3.11 10.22 -1.43
N LEU A 133 4.42 10.41 -1.46
CA LEU A 133 5.39 9.36 -1.21
C LEU A 133 5.31 8.78 0.22
N ALA A 134 4.96 9.61 1.21
CA ALA A 134 4.75 9.15 2.58
C ALA A 134 3.51 8.25 2.70
N ARG A 135 2.41 8.61 2.02
CA ARG A 135 1.19 7.79 1.98
C ARG A 135 1.43 6.47 1.24
N LEU A 136 2.07 6.52 0.07
CA LEU A 136 2.44 5.33 -0.70
C LEU A 136 3.29 4.38 0.15
N ALA A 137 4.33 4.88 0.81
CA ALA A 137 5.16 4.07 1.71
C ALA A 137 4.34 3.41 2.82
N LYS A 138 3.44 4.16 3.46
CA LYS A 138 2.57 3.64 4.52
C LYS A 138 1.68 2.50 4.02
N LEU A 139 1.09 2.61 2.83
CA LEU A 139 0.28 1.55 2.23
C LEU A 139 1.12 0.30 1.99
N CYS A 140 2.23 0.42 1.27
CA CYS A 140 3.11 -0.70 0.95
C CYS A 140 3.66 -1.39 2.20
N GLU A 141 4.10 -0.63 3.20
CA GLU A 141 4.68 -1.15 4.44
C GLU A 141 3.63 -1.78 5.37
N SER A 142 2.35 -1.38 5.27
CA SER A 142 1.26 -2.00 6.04
C SER A 142 0.88 -3.37 5.53
N GLU A 143 0.97 -3.62 4.23
CA GLU A 143 0.70 -4.91 3.60
C GLU A 143 1.85 -5.90 3.80
N THR A 144 3.09 -5.40 3.88
CA THR A 144 4.29 -6.23 4.07
C THR A 144 4.48 -6.71 5.52
N ARG A 145 3.70 -6.19 6.49
CA ARG A 145 3.76 -6.66 7.89
C ARG A 145 3.14 -8.06 8.01
N PRO A 146 3.94 -9.15 8.13
CA PRO A 146 3.37 -10.49 8.25
C PRO A 146 2.58 -10.59 9.56
N GLN A 147 1.49 -11.36 9.52
CA GLN A 147 0.68 -11.83 10.66
C GLN A 147 1.48 -12.71 11.66
N SER A 148 2.79 -12.57 11.70
CA SER A 148 3.71 -13.35 12.54
C SER A 148 3.60 -13.07 14.04
N GLN A 149 2.86 -12.03 14.47
CA GLN A 149 2.65 -11.75 15.89
C GLN A 149 1.42 -12.45 16.50
N SER A 150 0.49 -12.94 15.69
CA SER A 150 -0.70 -13.64 16.20
C SER A 150 -0.46 -15.12 16.52
N GLN A 151 0.57 -15.76 15.93
CA GLN A 151 0.85 -17.18 16.17
C GLN A 151 1.77 -17.46 17.36
N SER A 152 2.55 -16.46 17.82
CA SER A 152 3.41 -16.65 18.99
C SER A 152 2.65 -16.53 20.33
N GLN A 153 1.52 -15.81 20.37
CA GLN A 153 0.69 -15.72 21.57
C GLN A 153 -0.25 -16.91 21.79
N SER A 154 -0.59 -17.67 20.75
CA SER A 154 -1.42 -18.86 20.88
C SER A 154 -0.62 -20.09 21.34
N ARG A 155 0.68 -20.15 21.06
CA ARG A 155 1.54 -21.26 21.52
C ARG A 155 1.98 -21.17 22.97
N SER A 156 2.03 -19.98 23.56
CA SER A 156 2.39 -19.82 24.98
C SER A 156 1.23 -20.07 25.93
N ARG A 157 -0.03 -20.13 25.44
CA ARG A 157 -1.21 -20.43 26.29
C ARG A 157 -1.60 -21.92 26.31
N SER A 158 -1.07 -22.75 25.44
CA SER A 158 -1.38 -24.18 25.41
C SER A 158 -0.37 -25.06 26.17
N GLY A 159 0.72 -24.50 26.70
CA GLY A 159 1.78 -25.21 27.42
C GLY A 159 1.58 -25.35 28.94
N ASP A 160 0.58 -24.70 29.54
CA ASP A 160 0.41 -24.67 31.01
C ASP A 160 -0.88 -25.34 31.50
N ARG A 161 -1.36 -26.40 30.81
CA ARG A 161 -2.44 -27.23 31.34
C ARG A 161 -2.05 -28.71 31.34
N GLY A 162 -1.18 -29.10 32.24
CA GLY A 162 -0.77 -30.50 32.35
C GLY A 162 0.09 -30.86 33.53
N ARG A 163 -0.15 -30.30 34.72
CA ARG A 163 0.46 -30.85 35.95
C ARG A 163 -0.52 -30.76 37.09
N ARG A 164 -1.43 -31.75 37.16
CA ARG A 164 -2.14 -32.06 38.41
C ARG A 164 -1.33 -33.11 39.17
N PRO A 165 -1.04 -32.89 40.45
CA PRO A 165 -0.49 -33.94 41.29
C PRO A 165 -1.62 -34.91 41.68
N GLY A 166 -1.43 -36.22 41.45
CA GLY A 166 -2.32 -37.24 41.93
C GLY A 166 -2.14 -37.49 43.42
N PRO A 167 -3.21 -37.87 44.14
CA PRO A 167 -3.12 -38.27 45.55
C PRO A 167 -2.64 -39.70 45.71
N SER A 168 -1.72 -39.85 46.66
CA SER A 168 -1.30 -41.10 47.32
C SER A 168 -2.46 -41.70 48.10
N GLY A 169 -2.56 -43.04 48.10
CA GLY A 169 -3.47 -43.80 48.99
C GLY A 169 -3.51 -45.26 48.63
N ALA A 170 -2.67 -46.01 49.26
CA ALA A 170 -2.80 -47.16 50.16
C ALA A 170 -3.72 -48.35 49.78
N ALA A 171 -3.04 -49.48 49.72
CA ALA A 171 -3.35 -50.78 50.33
C ALA A 171 -4.69 -51.50 50.05
N GLY A 172 -4.58 -52.75 49.67
CA GLY A 172 -5.65 -53.75 49.77
C GLY A 172 -5.38 -55.01 48.99
N SER A 173 -4.72 -55.96 49.62
CA SER A 173 -4.60 -57.35 49.16
C SER A 173 -5.97 -58.00 48.98
N VAL A 174 -6.05 -59.03 48.13
CA VAL A 174 -6.55 -60.41 48.45
C VAL A 174 -6.82 -61.16 47.13
N THR A 175 -6.06 -62.23 46.97
CA THR A 175 -6.34 -63.58 46.42
C THR A 175 -7.64 -63.83 45.66
N HIS A 176 -7.61 -64.47 44.52
CA HIS A 176 -7.92 -65.94 44.34
C HIS A 176 -7.86 -66.35 42.83
N ARG A 177 -7.39 -67.51 42.66
CA ARG A 177 -7.26 -68.38 41.49
C ARG A 177 -8.61 -69.12 41.28
N PRO A 178 -8.73 -70.08 40.31
CA PRO A 178 -8.55 -70.13 38.85
C PRO A 178 -9.79 -70.73 38.15
N GLY A 179 -9.74 -70.89 36.87
CA GLY A 179 -10.74 -71.78 36.14
C GLY A 179 -10.71 -71.62 34.64
N THR A 180 -9.97 -72.43 33.96
CA THR A 180 -10.30 -73.50 33.00
C THR A 180 -11.41 -73.18 31.99
N GLY A 181 -11.11 -73.49 30.72
CA GLY A 181 -11.98 -74.13 29.76
C GLY A 181 -12.15 -73.44 28.45
N ARG A 182 -11.39 -73.87 27.44
CA ARG A 182 -11.79 -74.67 26.30
C ARG A 182 -13.03 -74.22 25.49
N ALA A 183 -12.85 -73.76 24.31
CA ALA A 183 -13.09 -74.46 23.03
C ALA A 183 -12.64 -73.47 21.90
#